data_4214d2cde798a09b2ba4f4d8afee9764
#
_entry.id   4214d2cde798a09b2ba4f4d8afee9764
#
_cell.length_a   1.000
_cell.length_b   1.000
_cell.length_c   1.000
_cell.angle_alpha   90.00
_cell.angle_beta   90.00
_cell.angle_gamma   90.00
#
_symmetry.space_group_name_H-M   'P 1'
#
loop_
_entity.id
_entity.type
_entity.pdbx_description
1 polymer ?
#
loop_
_entity_poly.entity_id
_entity_poly.type
_entity_poly.pdbx_seq_one_letter_code
_entity_poly.pdbx_strand_id
1 'polypeptide(L)'
;MNVIKNIFLTVLLSLFLISTSNADKIKIGTEGAYPPWNSKDASGKLIGFEVELAWTLCRYIGQQCEIVEQDWDGMIPALTSKKFDAIMAGMSITEERMKTISFSQGYADEVASLAVMKGS
;
A
#
# COMPACT_ATOMS: atom_id res chain seq x y z
N MET A 1 -35.56 26.87 36.79
CA MET A 1 -34.93 27.40 35.53
C MET A 1 -33.47 26.98 35.38
N ASN A 2 -32.71 26.75 36.42
CA ASN A 2 -31.30 26.36 36.33
C ASN A 2 -31.06 24.87 36.01
N VAL A 3 -31.96 23.97 36.39
CA VAL A 3 -31.83 22.53 36.16
C VAL A 3 -31.96 22.18 34.65
N ILE A 4 -32.92 22.80 33.97
CA ILE A 4 -33.15 22.62 32.55
C ILE A 4 -31.98 23.18 31.73
N LYS A 5 -31.41 24.30 32.15
CA LYS A 5 -30.24 24.91 31.52
C LYS A 5 -28.96 24.04 31.66
N ASN A 6 -28.82 23.39 32.81
CA ASN A 6 -27.69 22.48 33.04
C ASN A 6 -27.83 21.16 32.31
N ILE A 7 -29.04 20.63 32.13
CA ILE A 7 -29.31 19.42 31.33
C ILE A 7 -29.04 19.71 29.85
N PHE A 8 -29.42 20.87 29.34
CA PHE A 8 -29.17 21.27 27.96
C PHE A 8 -27.65 21.42 27.67
N LEU A 9 -26.91 21.96 28.65
CA LEU A 9 -25.47 22.16 28.53
C LEU A 9 -24.71 20.83 28.59
N THR A 10 -25.14 19.86 29.41
CA THR A 10 -24.54 18.52 29.47
C THR A 10 -24.82 17.67 28.24
N VAL A 11 -26.01 17.76 27.63
CA VAL A 11 -26.35 17.08 26.37
C VAL A 11 -25.58 17.68 25.19
N LEU A 12 -25.36 18.99 25.17
CA LEU A 12 -24.57 19.63 24.12
C LEU A 12 -23.07 19.26 24.19
N LEU A 13 -22.54 19.06 25.39
CA LEU A 13 -21.13 18.70 25.60
C LEU A 13 -20.83 17.24 25.26
N SER A 14 -21.83 16.35 25.38
CA SER A 14 -21.67 14.93 25.01
C SER A 14 -21.70 14.66 23.49
N LEU A 15 -22.24 15.59 22.69
CA LEU A 15 -22.25 15.47 21.22
C LEU A 15 -20.89 15.80 20.56
N PHE A 16 -19.96 16.43 21.29
CA PHE A 16 -18.66 16.84 20.74
C PHE A 16 -17.56 15.76 20.82
N LEU A 17 -17.84 14.58 21.41
CA LEU A 17 -16.86 13.50 21.59
C LEU A 17 -16.96 12.39 20.53
N ILE A 18 -17.62 12.62 19.40
CA ILE A 18 -17.48 11.75 18.25
C ILE A 18 -16.15 12.10 17.56
N SER A 19 -15.05 11.68 18.16
CA SER A 19 -13.76 11.60 17.45
C SER A 19 -13.97 10.62 16.29
N THR A 20 -14.08 11.12 15.08
CA THR A 20 -13.94 10.31 13.88
C THR A 20 -12.50 9.79 13.91
N SER A 21 -12.32 8.56 14.37
CA SER A 21 -11.07 7.83 14.18
C SER A 21 -10.89 7.71 12.66
N ASN A 22 -10.10 8.60 12.06
CA ASN A 22 -9.54 8.36 10.76
C ASN A 22 -8.55 7.20 10.97
N ALA A 23 -9.01 5.98 10.76
CA ALA A 23 -8.09 4.86 10.66
C ALA A 23 -7.12 5.19 9.52
N ASP A 24 -5.84 5.31 9.83
CA ASP A 24 -4.81 5.55 8.83
C ASP A 24 -4.90 4.44 7.77
N LYS A 25 -4.93 4.85 6.50
CA LYS A 25 -4.94 3.91 5.38
C LYS A 25 -3.60 3.21 5.31
N ILE A 26 -3.62 1.91 5.04
CA ILE A 26 -2.40 1.17 4.70
C ILE A 26 -1.91 1.67 3.34
N LYS A 27 -0.69 2.16 3.28
CA LYS A 27 -0.06 2.62 2.05
C LYS A 27 0.80 1.52 1.46
N ILE A 28 0.59 1.21 0.18
CA ILE A 28 1.31 0.15 -0.53
C ILE A 28 2.07 0.78 -1.70
N GLY A 29 3.40 0.69 -1.67
CA GLY A 29 4.27 1.18 -2.72
C GLY A 29 4.34 0.23 -3.91
N THR A 30 4.22 0.76 -5.14
CA THR A 30 4.43 0.04 -6.40
C THR A 30 5.13 0.94 -7.42
N GLU A 31 5.81 0.34 -8.41
CA GLU A 31 6.55 1.10 -9.42
C GLU A 31 5.65 1.63 -10.54
N GLY A 32 4.68 0.83 -10.98
CA GLY A 32 3.83 1.17 -12.13
C GLY A 32 4.51 1.06 -13.50
N ALA A 33 5.63 0.32 -13.58
CA ALA A 33 6.43 0.18 -14.79
C ALA A 33 6.79 -1.27 -15.15
N TYR A 34 6.16 -2.26 -14.51
CA TYR A 34 6.45 -3.69 -14.68
C TYR A 34 5.21 -4.51 -15.07
N PRO A 35 4.70 -4.40 -16.33
CA PRO A 35 3.57 -5.19 -16.78
C PRO A 35 3.94 -6.68 -16.90
N PRO A 36 3.02 -7.64 -16.63
CA PRO A 36 1.62 -7.42 -16.24
C PRO A 36 1.42 -7.21 -14.72
N TRP A 37 2.49 -7.17 -13.93
CA TRP A 37 2.46 -7.08 -12.47
C TRP A 37 1.89 -5.76 -12.01
N ASN A 38 2.51 -4.67 -12.42
CA ASN A 38 2.09 -3.31 -12.13
C ASN A 38 2.47 -2.39 -13.30
N SER A 39 1.56 -1.54 -13.73
CA SER A 39 1.77 -0.60 -14.85
C SER A 39 0.80 0.57 -14.72
N LYS A 40 0.86 1.49 -15.67
CA LYS A 40 -0.12 2.57 -15.79
C LYS A 40 -0.93 2.41 -17.08
N ASP A 41 -2.22 2.69 -16.99
CA ASP A 41 -3.08 2.80 -18.16
C ASP A 41 -2.87 4.15 -18.88
N ALA A 42 -3.61 4.37 -19.98
CA ALA A 42 -3.52 5.58 -20.78
C ALA A 42 -3.90 6.87 -20.00
N SER A 43 -4.62 6.73 -18.89
CA SER A 43 -4.98 7.85 -17.99
C SER A 43 -3.94 8.10 -16.89
N GLY A 44 -2.92 7.24 -16.79
CA GLY A 44 -1.92 7.29 -15.73
C GLY A 44 -2.33 6.55 -14.45
N LYS A 45 -3.46 5.84 -14.45
CA LYS A 45 -3.94 5.06 -13.32
C LYS A 45 -3.11 3.78 -13.17
N LEU A 46 -2.70 3.45 -11.96
CA LEU A 46 -2.03 2.20 -11.63
C LEU A 46 -2.97 1.01 -11.82
N ILE A 47 -2.52 0.02 -12.57
CA ILE A 47 -3.22 -1.21 -12.94
C ILE A 47 -2.24 -2.39 -12.88
N GLY A 48 -2.77 -3.62 -12.95
CA GLY A 48 -1.99 -4.85 -13.01
C GLY A 48 -2.33 -5.81 -11.89
N PHE A 49 -1.77 -7.03 -12.00
CA PHE A 49 -2.06 -8.11 -11.05
C PHE A 49 -1.81 -7.71 -9.59
N GLU A 50 -0.68 -7.10 -9.30
CA GLU A 50 -0.31 -6.70 -7.92
C GLU A 50 -1.19 -5.58 -7.38
N VAL A 51 -1.61 -4.65 -8.23
CA VAL A 51 -2.55 -3.59 -7.84
C VAL A 51 -3.90 -4.18 -7.44
N GLU A 52 -4.42 -5.14 -8.22
CA GLU A 52 -5.67 -5.85 -7.91
C GLU A 52 -5.53 -6.73 -6.67
N LEU A 53 -4.38 -7.41 -6.51
CA LEU A 53 -4.07 -8.21 -5.33
C LEU A 53 -4.02 -7.34 -4.07
N ALA A 54 -3.36 -6.18 -4.12
CA ALA A 54 -3.31 -5.23 -3.02
C ALA A 54 -4.71 -4.81 -2.56
N TRP A 55 -5.57 -4.38 -3.49
CA TRP A 55 -6.96 -4.03 -3.19
C TRP A 55 -7.75 -5.21 -2.61
N THR A 56 -7.50 -6.42 -3.10
CA THR A 56 -8.18 -7.64 -2.61
C THR A 56 -7.77 -7.96 -1.19
N LEU A 57 -6.47 -7.90 -0.88
CA LEU A 57 -5.95 -8.11 0.47
C LEU A 57 -6.51 -7.08 1.45
N CYS A 58 -6.55 -5.81 1.05
CA CYS A 58 -7.11 -4.74 1.89
C CYS A 58 -8.58 -4.98 2.23
N ARG A 59 -9.38 -5.39 1.24
CA ARG A 59 -10.78 -5.77 1.47
C ARG A 59 -10.89 -6.98 2.40
N TYR A 60 -10.03 -7.98 2.21
CA TYR A 60 -10.04 -9.20 3.02
C TYR A 60 -9.76 -8.92 4.50
N ILE A 61 -8.81 -8.04 4.80
CA ILE A 61 -8.47 -7.65 6.19
C ILE A 61 -9.35 -6.53 6.74
N GLY A 62 -10.31 -6.02 5.95
CA GLY A 62 -11.23 -4.96 6.38
C GLY A 62 -10.58 -3.60 6.57
N GLN A 63 -9.46 -3.33 5.88
CA GLN A 63 -8.72 -2.07 5.97
C GLN A 63 -8.87 -1.22 4.70
N GLN A 64 -8.79 0.09 4.88
CA GLN A 64 -8.65 1.01 3.76
C GLN A 64 -7.18 1.06 3.32
N CYS A 65 -6.94 1.07 2.02
CA CYS A 65 -5.60 1.18 1.47
C CYS A 65 -5.46 2.34 0.49
N GLU A 66 -4.22 2.67 0.22
CA GLU A 66 -3.81 3.62 -0.80
C GLU A 66 -2.61 3.03 -1.55
N ILE A 67 -2.65 3.04 -2.89
CA ILE A 67 -1.51 2.62 -3.69
C ILE A 67 -0.67 3.84 -4.01
N VAL A 68 0.61 3.80 -3.66
CA VAL A 68 1.57 4.89 -3.81
C VAL A 68 2.58 4.53 -4.89
N GLU A 69 2.70 5.38 -5.89
CA GLU A 69 3.73 5.22 -6.92
C GLU A 69 5.11 5.65 -6.38
N GLN A 70 6.12 4.84 -6.67
CA GLN A 70 7.49 5.09 -6.29
C GLN A 70 8.44 4.44 -7.30
N ASP A 71 9.39 5.20 -7.82
CA ASP A 71 10.45 4.65 -8.68
C ASP A 71 11.24 3.56 -7.97
N TRP A 72 11.68 2.55 -8.74
CA TRP A 72 12.33 1.35 -8.22
C TRP A 72 13.50 1.62 -7.28
N ASP A 73 14.42 2.49 -7.67
CA ASP A 73 15.62 2.80 -6.88
C ASP A 73 15.30 3.41 -5.51
N GLY A 74 14.15 4.07 -5.40
CA GLY A 74 13.65 4.67 -4.17
C GLY A 74 12.76 3.76 -3.32
N MET A 75 12.45 2.54 -3.78
CA MET A 75 11.41 1.70 -3.16
C MET A 75 11.75 1.29 -1.72
N ILE A 76 12.92 0.68 -1.49
CA ILE A 76 13.36 0.27 -0.15
C ILE A 76 13.63 1.48 0.77
N PRO A 77 14.34 2.53 0.33
CA PRO A 77 14.45 3.76 1.10
C PRO A 77 13.11 4.39 1.52
N ALA A 78 12.12 4.38 0.64
CA ALA A 78 10.79 4.91 0.94
C ALA A 78 10.03 4.06 1.98
N LEU A 79 10.15 2.73 1.92
CA LEU A 79 9.60 1.84 2.95
C LEU A 79 10.25 2.08 4.31
N THR A 80 11.57 2.14 4.37
CA THR A 80 12.31 2.34 5.63
C THR A 80 12.07 3.72 6.24
N SER A 81 11.82 4.73 5.42
CA SER A 81 11.41 6.07 5.87
C SER A 81 9.91 6.21 6.12
N LYS A 82 9.13 5.12 6.04
CA LYS A 82 7.68 5.08 6.30
C LYS A 82 6.85 5.97 5.35
N LYS A 83 7.29 6.15 4.11
CA LYS A 83 6.47 6.78 3.07
C LYS A 83 5.26 5.91 2.74
N PHE A 84 5.42 4.59 2.83
CA PHE A 84 4.37 3.58 2.76
C PHE A 84 4.70 2.40 3.70
N ASP A 85 3.73 1.51 3.91
CA ASP A 85 3.78 0.45 4.91
C ASP A 85 4.23 -0.91 4.33
N ALA A 86 4.02 -1.10 3.03
CA ALA A 86 4.39 -2.32 2.31
C ALA A 86 4.79 -2.01 0.87
N ILE A 87 5.51 -2.93 0.23
CA ILE A 87 5.85 -2.92 -1.19
C ILE A 87 5.14 -4.08 -1.89
N MET A 88 4.49 -3.80 -3.03
CA MET A 88 4.02 -4.80 -3.99
C MET A 88 4.46 -4.35 -5.39
N ALA A 89 5.61 -4.84 -5.85
CA ALA A 89 6.26 -4.36 -7.07
C ALA A 89 7.15 -5.44 -7.74
N GLY A 90 6.75 -6.72 -7.69
CA GLY A 90 7.53 -7.83 -8.25
C GLY A 90 8.92 -7.96 -7.62
N MET A 91 9.06 -7.58 -6.35
CA MET A 91 10.38 -7.55 -5.70
C MET A 91 10.83 -8.94 -5.28
N SER A 92 11.86 -9.46 -5.96
CA SER A 92 12.45 -10.76 -5.62
C SER A 92 13.01 -10.77 -4.20
N ILE A 93 12.78 -11.86 -3.47
CA ILE A 93 13.32 -12.12 -2.15
C ILE A 93 14.81 -12.46 -2.31
N THR A 94 15.70 -11.61 -1.77
CA THR A 94 17.15 -11.84 -1.79
C THR A 94 17.74 -11.64 -0.41
N GLU A 95 18.86 -12.35 -0.13
CA GLU A 95 19.58 -12.19 1.14
C GLU A 95 20.01 -10.75 1.39
N GLU A 96 20.40 -10.04 0.34
CA GLU A 96 20.81 -8.63 0.46
C GLU A 96 19.65 -7.74 0.91
N ARG A 97 18.48 -7.88 0.30
CA ARG A 97 17.29 -7.11 0.69
C ARG A 97 16.78 -7.48 2.08
N MET A 98 16.88 -8.76 2.45
CA MET A 98 16.48 -9.25 3.78
C MET A 98 17.32 -8.69 4.92
N LYS A 99 18.50 -8.12 4.65
CA LYS A 99 19.26 -7.38 5.66
C LYS A 99 18.60 -6.08 6.10
N THR A 100 17.74 -5.52 5.25
CA THR A 100 17.15 -4.19 5.45
C THR A 100 15.64 -4.23 5.67
N ILE A 101 14.94 -5.14 4.99
CA ILE A 101 13.48 -5.26 5.02
C ILE A 101 13.05 -6.71 5.23
N SER A 102 11.84 -6.92 5.74
CA SER A 102 11.22 -8.24 5.85
C SER A 102 10.34 -8.52 4.64
N PHE A 103 10.24 -9.79 4.27
CA PHE A 103 9.37 -10.27 3.20
C PHE A 103 8.27 -11.18 3.75
N SER A 104 7.13 -11.21 3.07
CA SER A 104 6.15 -12.29 3.18
C SER A 104 6.70 -13.55 2.50
N GLN A 105 5.94 -14.64 2.52
CA GLN A 105 6.16 -15.74 1.59
C GLN A 105 5.98 -15.27 0.14
N GLY A 106 6.64 -15.93 -0.81
CA GLY A 106 6.46 -15.64 -2.23
C GLY A 106 5.02 -15.90 -2.68
N TYR A 107 4.48 -15.03 -3.53
CA TYR A 107 3.15 -15.16 -4.12
C TYR A 107 3.20 -15.46 -5.63
N ALA A 108 4.40 -15.42 -6.22
CA ALA A 108 4.65 -15.79 -7.62
C ALA A 108 6.10 -16.23 -7.79
N ASP A 109 6.33 -17.05 -8.81
CA ASP A 109 7.66 -17.47 -9.24
C ASP A 109 7.98 -16.83 -10.59
N GLU A 110 9.21 -16.35 -10.73
CA GLU A 110 9.73 -15.83 -12.00
C GLU A 110 10.88 -16.69 -12.51
N VAL A 111 10.87 -16.96 -13.79
CA VAL A 111 11.96 -17.65 -14.47
C VAL A 111 12.85 -16.62 -15.15
N ALA A 112 14.09 -16.48 -14.64
CA ALA A 112 15.10 -15.66 -15.30
C ALA A 112 15.53 -16.35 -16.62
N SER A 113 15.55 -15.58 -17.71
CA SER A 113 16.00 -16.05 -19.03
C SER A 113 17.02 -15.09 -19.61
N LEU A 114 18.01 -15.66 -20.29
CA LEU A 114 19.01 -14.87 -21.01
C LEU A 114 18.55 -14.69 -22.47
N ALA A 115 18.39 -13.45 -22.88
CA ALA A 115 18.16 -13.15 -24.30
C ALA A 115 19.51 -13.01 -25.01
N VAL A 116 19.67 -13.71 -26.12
CA VAL A 116 20.87 -13.66 -26.97
C VAL A 116 20.47 -13.37 -28.41
N MET A 117 21.40 -12.85 -29.21
CA MET A 117 21.17 -12.66 -30.66
C MET A 117 20.92 -14.00 -31.31
N LYS A 118 19.95 -14.03 -32.24
CA LYS A 118 19.66 -15.23 -33.01
C LYS A 118 20.88 -15.62 -33.85
N GLY A 119 21.45 -16.80 -33.57
CA GLY A 119 22.63 -17.32 -34.30
C GLY A 119 23.98 -17.04 -33.58
N SER A 120 23.97 -16.54 -32.35
CA SER A 120 25.17 -16.48 -31.51
C SER A 120 25.44 -17.78 -30.75
#